data_dc7609522feec3a16741ded8f0abbb31
#
_entry.id   dc7609522feec3a16741ded8f0abbb31
#
_cell.length_a   1.000
_cell.length_b   1.000
_cell.length_c   1.000
_cell.angle_alpha   90.00
_cell.angle_beta   90.00
_cell.angle_gamma   90.00
#
_symmetry.space_group_name_H-M   'P 1'
#
loop_
_entity.id
_entity.type
_entity.pdbx_description
1 polymer ?
#
loop_
_entity_poly.entity_id
_entity_poly.type
_entity_poly.pdbx_seq_one_letter_code
_entity_poly.pdbx_strand_id
1 'polypeptide(L)'
;MLRFNTCGSVDDGKSTLIGRLLYDSKSLMEDQIEALERSADITGGGQVNLANLTDGLRAEREQGITIDVAYRYFATPRRKFIVADTPGHVQYTRNMVTGASTANLSIILVDARAGVIEQSRRHTAIASLLRIPHLVIAVNKMDLVGWSEARFNEIRAEFEQFLPRLDIKDVKFIPLSALNGDNVVTPSAHTPWYGGPTLLSHLETVHIASDWNLQGFRLPVQWVNRPNQPTDARLHDFRGFSGQIAGGIVRTGQKVMVLPSGITTTVKEIHTYDGPVSEAFCPQSITLVLAHDVDVSRGNMIIGPDDLPGASNDLHAKVCWMHPKALQPGKKYWLKHTTHTVQAAITEVTHRINITSLEQEPAAAGLALNDIGEIRLRTSSPLVFDGYALNRLTGSFILIEQGTHATVAAGMLHPPRELVRPEDADFVI
;
A
#
# COMPACT_ATOMS: atom_id res chain seq x y z
N MET A 1 -11.36 -5.40 -7.97
CA MET A 1 -9.93 -5.46 -8.31
C MET A 1 -9.14 -5.67 -7.03
N LEU A 2 -8.17 -6.60 -7.00
CA LEU A 2 -7.29 -6.84 -5.85
C LEU A 2 -5.88 -6.35 -6.19
N ARG A 3 -5.28 -5.59 -5.27
CA ARG A 3 -3.86 -5.24 -5.31
C ARG A 3 -3.14 -6.06 -4.27
N PHE A 4 -2.11 -6.78 -4.66
CA PHE A 4 -1.28 -7.53 -3.72
C PHE A 4 0.19 -7.41 -4.06
N ASN A 5 1.04 -7.59 -3.06
CA ASN A 5 2.47 -7.64 -3.24
C ASN A 5 3.02 -9.01 -2.85
N THR A 6 4.16 -9.36 -3.42
CA THR A 6 4.92 -10.56 -3.06
C THR A 6 6.19 -10.16 -2.35
N CYS A 7 6.45 -10.78 -1.21
CA CYS A 7 7.65 -10.61 -0.40
C CYS A 7 8.26 -11.97 -0.09
N GLY A 8 9.51 -12.00 0.27
CA GLY A 8 10.24 -13.21 0.65
C GLY A 8 11.72 -12.97 0.46
N SER A 9 12.57 -13.84 0.98
CA SER A 9 14.00 -13.74 0.81
C SER A 9 14.43 -13.95 -0.64
N VAL A 10 15.69 -13.72 -0.92
CA VAL A 10 16.30 -14.15 -2.18
C VAL A 10 16.13 -15.66 -2.29
N ASP A 11 15.82 -16.15 -3.47
CA ASP A 11 15.59 -17.57 -3.78
C ASP A 11 14.35 -18.24 -3.15
N ASP A 12 13.47 -17.51 -2.44
CA ASP A 12 12.20 -18.08 -1.96
C ASP A 12 11.20 -18.39 -3.09
N GLY A 13 11.48 -17.94 -4.33
CA GLY A 13 10.70 -18.25 -5.53
C GLY A 13 9.61 -17.22 -5.85
N LYS A 14 9.79 -15.94 -5.49
CA LYS A 14 8.85 -14.85 -5.79
C LYS A 14 8.55 -14.74 -7.29
N SER A 15 9.58 -14.53 -8.10
CA SER A 15 9.46 -14.39 -9.56
C SER A 15 8.86 -15.64 -10.19
N THR A 16 9.22 -16.83 -9.70
CA THR A 16 8.63 -18.10 -10.14
C THR A 16 7.13 -18.15 -9.83
N LEU A 17 6.71 -17.72 -8.62
CA LEU A 17 5.30 -17.72 -8.23
C LEU A 17 4.47 -16.77 -9.09
N ILE A 18 4.98 -15.56 -9.31
CA ILE A 18 4.29 -14.57 -10.17
C ILE A 18 4.19 -15.09 -11.60
N GLY A 19 5.30 -15.61 -12.14
CA GLY A 19 5.32 -16.22 -13.46
C GLY A 19 4.33 -17.37 -13.58
N ARG A 20 4.21 -18.23 -12.57
CA ARG A 20 3.24 -19.32 -12.48
C ARG A 20 1.80 -18.82 -12.47
N LEU A 21 1.50 -17.79 -11.66
CA LEU A 21 0.17 -17.18 -11.65
C LEU A 21 -0.21 -16.60 -13.02
N LEU A 22 0.72 -15.90 -13.69
CA LEU A 22 0.48 -15.32 -15.01
C LEU A 22 0.29 -16.41 -16.09
N TYR A 23 1.11 -17.46 -16.06
CA TYR A 23 1.07 -18.55 -17.00
C TYR A 23 -0.22 -19.37 -16.85
N ASP A 24 -0.52 -19.84 -15.65
CA ASP A 24 -1.65 -20.73 -15.39
C ASP A 24 -3.00 -19.99 -15.47
N SER A 25 -3.03 -18.66 -15.21
CA SER A 25 -4.24 -17.83 -15.40
C SER A 25 -4.51 -17.50 -16.88
N LYS A 26 -3.66 -17.97 -17.82
CA LYS A 26 -3.74 -17.69 -19.26
C LYS A 26 -3.78 -16.20 -19.58
N SER A 27 -3.05 -15.41 -18.81
CA SER A 27 -3.01 -13.94 -18.95
C SER A 27 -1.82 -13.46 -19.78
N LEU A 28 -1.01 -14.38 -20.30
CA LEU A 28 0.11 -14.08 -21.18
C LEU A 28 -0.35 -13.98 -22.64
N MET A 29 0.30 -13.12 -23.40
CA MET A 29 0.11 -13.04 -24.84
C MET A 29 0.84 -14.19 -25.55
N GLU A 30 0.36 -14.58 -26.72
CA GLU A 30 0.91 -15.72 -27.47
C GLU A 30 2.41 -15.59 -27.77
N ASP A 31 2.88 -14.37 -28.10
CA ASP A 31 4.28 -14.07 -28.34
C ASP A 31 5.17 -14.28 -27.09
N GLN A 32 4.62 -14.02 -25.90
CA GLN A 32 5.32 -14.26 -24.63
C GLN A 32 5.43 -15.75 -24.31
N ILE A 33 4.37 -16.51 -24.60
CA ILE A 33 4.36 -17.98 -24.42
C ILE A 33 5.38 -18.61 -25.36
N GLU A 34 5.35 -18.25 -26.66
CA GLU A 34 6.33 -18.74 -27.63
C GLU A 34 7.78 -18.40 -27.26
N ALA A 35 8.03 -17.19 -26.74
CA ALA A 35 9.37 -16.79 -26.29
C ALA A 35 9.86 -17.64 -25.12
N LEU A 36 8.98 -18.02 -24.19
CA LEU A 36 9.27 -18.89 -23.07
C LEU A 36 9.56 -20.34 -23.54
N GLU A 37 8.75 -20.87 -24.44
CA GLU A 37 8.93 -22.22 -24.99
C GLU A 37 10.25 -22.32 -25.75
N ARG A 38 10.58 -21.34 -26.58
CA ARG A 38 11.89 -21.29 -27.28
C ARG A 38 13.07 -21.23 -26.28
N SER A 39 12.92 -20.53 -25.19
CA SER A 39 14.00 -20.47 -24.17
C SER A 39 14.16 -21.78 -23.41
N ALA A 40 13.08 -22.53 -23.21
CA ALA A 40 13.11 -23.88 -22.61
C ALA A 40 13.82 -24.90 -23.50
N ASP A 41 13.61 -24.84 -24.81
CA ASP A 41 14.27 -25.69 -25.79
C ASP A 41 15.79 -25.45 -25.86
N ILE A 42 16.22 -24.18 -25.73
CA ILE A 42 17.64 -23.79 -25.76
C ILE A 42 18.38 -24.26 -24.50
N THR A 43 17.71 -24.29 -23.35
CA THR A 43 18.31 -24.72 -22.08
C THR A 43 18.33 -26.25 -21.90
N GLY A 44 17.73 -27.02 -22.80
CA GLY A 44 17.83 -28.47 -22.83
C GLY A 44 17.10 -29.24 -21.72
N GLY A 45 16.34 -28.54 -20.85
CA GLY A 45 15.68 -29.14 -19.69
C GLY A 45 14.16 -29.32 -19.81
N GLY A 46 13.53 -28.85 -20.89
CA GLY A 46 12.09 -28.97 -21.11
C GLY A 46 11.20 -28.19 -20.09
N GLN A 47 11.78 -27.59 -19.06
CA GLN A 47 11.08 -26.78 -18.09
C GLN A 47 11.16 -25.29 -18.45
N VAL A 48 10.01 -24.65 -18.53
CA VAL A 48 9.89 -23.22 -18.79
C VAL A 48 10.38 -22.43 -17.57
N ASN A 49 11.37 -21.56 -17.75
CA ASN A 49 11.82 -20.68 -16.69
C ASN A 49 10.84 -19.49 -16.53
N LEU A 50 9.87 -19.67 -15.64
CA LEU A 50 8.81 -18.69 -15.39
C LEU A 50 9.32 -17.40 -14.71
N ALA A 51 10.50 -17.42 -14.09
CA ALA A 51 11.10 -16.21 -13.49
C ALA A 51 11.45 -15.17 -14.56
N ASN A 52 11.81 -15.59 -15.77
CA ASN A 52 12.12 -14.69 -16.88
C ASN A 52 10.94 -13.80 -17.30
N LEU A 53 9.70 -14.15 -16.92
CA LEU A 53 8.51 -13.32 -17.18
C LEU A 53 8.46 -12.05 -16.32
N THR A 54 9.10 -12.07 -15.17
CA THR A 54 9.02 -11.00 -14.18
C THR A 54 10.24 -10.10 -14.20
N ASP A 55 11.42 -10.62 -14.52
CA ASP A 55 12.68 -9.88 -14.49
C ASP A 55 12.77 -8.90 -15.67
N GLY A 56 12.38 -7.65 -15.40
CA GLY A 56 12.29 -6.59 -16.41
C GLY A 56 13.63 -5.91 -16.70
N LEU A 57 14.46 -5.70 -15.67
CA LEU A 57 15.74 -4.99 -15.79
C LEU A 57 16.87 -5.97 -16.18
N ARG A 58 17.80 -5.47 -16.98
CA ARG A 58 19.01 -6.25 -17.34
C ARG A 58 19.80 -6.66 -16.09
N ALA A 59 19.94 -5.75 -15.14
CA ALA A 59 20.64 -6.00 -13.88
C ALA A 59 19.93 -7.07 -13.01
N GLU A 60 18.61 -7.13 -13.03
CA GLU A 60 17.84 -8.18 -12.34
C GLU A 60 18.12 -9.56 -12.94
N ARG A 61 18.14 -9.66 -14.27
CA ARG A 61 18.46 -10.90 -14.97
C ARG A 61 19.89 -11.35 -14.78
N GLU A 62 20.86 -10.41 -14.73
CA GLU A 62 22.27 -10.71 -14.52
C GLU A 62 22.57 -11.14 -13.07
N GLN A 63 21.84 -10.58 -12.10
CA GLN A 63 22.06 -10.87 -10.67
C GLN A 63 21.08 -11.90 -10.10
N GLY A 64 20.00 -12.24 -10.81
CA GLY A 64 18.97 -13.16 -10.33
C GLY A 64 18.17 -12.64 -9.14
N ILE A 65 18.09 -11.31 -8.96
CA ILE A 65 17.37 -10.68 -7.84
C ILE A 65 16.46 -9.55 -8.35
N THR A 66 15.31 -9.38 -7.70
CA THR A 66 14.45 -8.20 -7.92
C THR A 66 15.10 -6.99 -7.24
N ILE A 67 15.28 -5.90 -7.98
CA ILE A 67 15.90 -4.64 -7.51
C ILE A 67 14.85 -3.56 -7.29
N ASP A 68 13.96 -3.37 -8.26
CA ASP A 68 12.92 -2.34 -8.23
C ASP A 68 11.53 -2.96 -8.16
N VAL A 69 10.51 -2.14 -7.89
CA VAL A 69 9.13 -2.61 -7.88
C VAL A 69 8.61 -2.72 -9.30
N ALA A 70 8.21 -3.92 -9.69
CA ALA A 70 7.54 -4.15 -10.96
C ALA A 70 6.05 -4.43 -10.74
N TYR A 71 5.19 -3.71 -11.47
CA TYR A 71 3.75 -3.96 -11.45
C TYR A 71 3.34 -4.82 -12.64
N ARG A 72 2.61 -5.90 -12.34
CA ARG A 72 2.03 -6.78 -13.36
C ARG A 72 0.51 -6.82 -13.20
N TYR A 73 -0.16 -6.99 -14.31
CA TYR A 73 -1.62 -6.96 -14.39
C TYR A 73 -2.09 -8.28 -14.98
N PHE A 74 -3.07 -8.88 -14.34
CA PHE A 74 -3.75 -10.04 -14.90
C PHE A 74 -5.20 -10.08 -14.44
N ALA A 75 -6.00 -10.91 -15.09
CA ALA A 75 -7.41 -11.05 -14.77
C ALA A 75 -7.85 -12.50 -14.89
N THR A 76 -8.77 -12.88 -14.03
CA THR A 76 -9.58 -14.08 -14.21
C THR A 76 -11.03 -13.66 -14.49
N PRO A 77 -11.92 -14.58 -14.87
CA PRO A 77 -13.34 -14.25 -15.01
C PRO A 77 -13.97 -13.66 -13.75
N ARG A 78 -13.38 -13.92 -12.56
CA ARG A 78 -13.91 -13.48 -11.27
C ARG A 78 -13.34 -12.15 -10.81
N ARG A 79 -12.06 -11.85 -11.08
CA ARG A 79 -11.37 -10.68 -10.50
C ARG A 79 -10.22 -10.19 -11.37
N LYS A 80 -10.00 -8.87 -11.35
CA LYS A 80 -8.78 -8.24 -11.89
C LYS A 80 -7.76 -8.07 -10.77
N PHE A 81 -6.48 -8.25 -11.09
CA PHE A 81 -5.36 -8.22 -10.16
C PHE A 81 -4.27 -7.25 -10.60
N ILE A 82 -3.67 -6.61 -9.61
CA ILE A 82 -2.40 -5.90 -9.76
C ILE A 82 -1.44 -6.53 -8.75
N VAL A 83 -0.37 -7.13 -9.25
CA VAL A 83 0.71 -7.64 -8.40
C VAL A 83 1.88 -6.68 -8.43
N ALA A 84 2.37 -6.30 -7.25
CA ALA A 84 3.62 -5.60 -7.07
C ALA A 84 4.70 -6.64 -6.71
N ASP A 85 5.60 -6.92 -7.64
CA ASP A 85 6.80 -7.71 -7.32
C ASP A 85 7.76 -6.82 -6.55
N THR A 86 8.11 -7.24 -5.33
CA THR A 86 8.95 -6.43 -4.44
C THR A 86 10.25 -7.15 -4.11
N PRO A 87 11.37 -6.39 -4.00
CA PRO A 87 12.67 -6.96 -3.69
C PRO A 87 12.68 -7.70 -2.35
N GLY A 88 13.39 -8.83 -2.31
CA GLY A 88 13.59 -9.61 -1.09
C GLY A 88 14.77 -9.16 -0.25
N HIS A 89 15.75 -8.44 -0.82
CA HIS A 89 16.99 -8.08 -0.16
C HIS A 89 16.82 -6.86 0.77
N VAL A 90 17.47 -6.90 1.95
CA VAL A 90 17.38 -5.83 2.97
C VAL A 90 17.72 -4.45 2.42
N GLN A 91 18.69 -4.36 1.50
CA GLN A 91 19.12 -3.10 0.88
C GLN A 91 18.01 -2.40 0.09
N TYR A 92 17.00 -3.14 -0.36
CA TYR A 92 15.87 -2.63 -1.15
C TYR A 92 14.57 -2.52 -0.37
N THR A 93 14.62 -2.49 0.97
CA THR A 93 13.43 -2.37 1.84
C THR A 93 12.55 -1.17 1.44
N ARG A 94 13.14 -0.04 1.00
CA ARG A 94 12.40 1.12 0.49
C ARG A 94 11.48 0.77 -0.67
N ASN A 95 11.95 -0.07 -1.60
CA ASN A 95 11.17 -0.49 -2.77
C ASN A 95 10.06 -1.45 -2.34
N MET A 96 10.32 -2.34 -1.37
CA MET A 96 9.29 -3.15 -0.75
C MET A 96 8.19 -2.30 -0.10
N VAL A 97 8.54 -1.29 0.70
CA VAL A 97 7.57 -0.37 1.33
C VAL A 97 6.74 0.34 0.25
N THR A 98 7.37 0.78 -0.83
CA THR A 98 6.67 1.43 -1.96
C THR A 98 5.65 0.50 -2.61
N GLY A 99 6.04 -0.72 -2.97
CA GLY A 99 5.14 -1.71 -3.60
C GLY A 99 4.00 -2.16 -2.68
N ALA A 100 4.30 -2.34 -1.39
CA ALA A 100 3.36 -2.79 -0.39
C ALA A 100 2.37 -1.71 0.07
N SER A 101 2.72 -0.41 -0.05
CA SER A 101 1.92 0.71 0.48
C SER A 101 0.49 0.79 -0.06
N THR A 102 0.27 0.30 -1.27
CA THR A 102 -1.05 0.29 -1.93
C THR A 102 -1.73 -1.08 -1.95
N ALA A 103 -1.08 -2.10 -1.36
CA ALA A 103 -1.60 -3.46 -1.37
C ALA A 103 -2.77 -3.66 -0.40
N ASN A 104 -3.73 -4.48 -0.82
CA ASN A 104 -4.81 -4.99 0.02
C ASN A 104 -4.40 -6.32 0.68
N LEU A 105 -3.48 -7.07 0.06
CA LEU A 105 -3.00 -8.36 0.51
C LEU A 105 -1.49 -8.47 0.29
N SER A 106 -0.77 -9.08 1.22
CA SER A 106 0.65 -9.39 1.08
C SER A 106 0.87 -10.90 1.09
N ILE A 107 1.63 -11.39 0.11
CA ILE A 107 2.08 -12.78 0.06
C ILE A 107 3.52 -12.82 0.54
N ILE A 108 3.76 -13.48 1.67
CA ILE A 108 5.09 -13.73 2.20
C ILE A 108 5.49 -15.15 1.82
N LEU A 109 6.48 -15.28 0.95
CA LEU A 109 7.03 -16.58 0.60
C LEU A 109 8.03 -17.02 1.66
N VAL A 110 7.99 -18.31 1.97
CA VAL A 110 8.90 -18.98 2.90
C VAL A 110 9.36 -20.27 2.26
N ASP A 111 10.66 -20.46 2.09
CA ASP A 111 11.22 -21.75 1.64
C ASP A 111 11.01 -22.80 2.73
N ALA A 112 10.28 -23.87 2.42
CA ALA A 112 9.98 -24.95 3.37
C ALA A 112 11.22 -25.60 3.98
N ARG A 113 12.36 -25.58 3.27
CA ARG A 113 13.64 -26.11 3.79
C ARG A 113 14.23 -25.22 4.88
N ALA A 114 14.21 -23.90 4.66
CA ALA A 114 14.80 -22.92 5.57
C ALA A 114 13.87 -22.61 6.76
N GLY A 115 12.56 -22.61 6.55
CA GLY A 115 11.58 -22.21 7.56
C GLY A 115 11.54 -20.70 7.78
N VAL A 116 11.14 -20.28 8.98
CA VAL A 116 11.00 -18.86 9.32
C VAL A 116 12.36 -18.24 9.61
N ILE A 117 12.85 -17.43 8.70
CA ILE A 117 14.10 -16.69 8.83
C ILE A 117 13.84 -15.23 9.23
N GLU A 118 14.89 -14.52 9.63
CA GLU A 118 14.79 -13.10 10.00
C GLU A 118 14.10 -12.25 8.93
N GLN A 119 14.39 -12.51 7.67
CA GLN A 119 13.81 -11.79 6.56
C GLN A 119 12.29 -12.01 6.43
N SER A 120 11.80 -13.23 6.69
CA SER A 120 10.36 -13.53 6.70
C SER A 120 9.66 -12.74 7.81
N ARG A 121 10.24 -12.66 9.01
CA ARG A 121 9.74 -11.86 10.13
C ARG A 121 9.73 -10.38 9.80
N ARG A 122 10.79 -9.88 9.17
CA ARG A 122 10.93 -8.49 8.75
C ARG A 122 9.84 -8.08 7.74
N HIS A 123 9.62 -8.89 6.71
CA HIS A 123 8.58 -8.64 5.71
C HIS A 123 7.18 -8.62 6.33
N THR A 124 6.92 -9.55 7.23
CA THR A 124 5.65 -9.62 7.96
C THR A 124 5.44 -8.38 8.86
N ALA A 125 6.49 -7.95 9.56
CA ALA A 125 6.45 -6.73 10.38
C ALA A 125 6.20 -5.47 9.55
N ILE A 126 6.81 -5.35 8.36
CA ILE A 126 6.56 -4.23 7.45
C ILE A 126 5.13 -4.28 6.89
N ALA A 127 4.62 -5.45 6.54
CA ALA A 127 3.23 -5.61 6.10
C ALA A 127 2.24 -5.17 7.19
N SER A 128 2.50 -5.53 8.45
CA SER A 128 1.74 -5.07 9.61
C SER A 128 1.82 -3.56 9.81
N LEU A 129 3.03 -3.00 9.75
CA LEU A 129 3.25 -1.57 9.88
C LEU A 129 2.49 -0.75 8.84
N LEU A 130 2.46 -1.24 7.60
CA LEU A 130 1.70 -0.67 6.49
C LEU A 130 0.20 -0.98 6.58
N ARG A 131 -0.24 -1.66 7.63
CA ARG A 131 -1.64 -2.05 7.87
C ARG A 131 -2.27 -2.76 6.68
N ILE A 132 -1.54 -3.70 6.08
CA ILE A 132 -2.09 -4.56 5.04
C ILE A 132 -3.04 -5.54 5.73
N PRO A 133 -4.34 -5.54 5.38
CA PRO A 133 -5.34 -6.28 6.16
C PRO A 133 -5.25 -7.79 6.00
N HIS A 134 -4.79 -8.27 4.84
CA HIS A 134 -4.74 -9.70 4.53
C HIS A 134 -3.31 -10.17 4.29
N LEU A 135 -2.93 -11.27 4.91
CA LEU A 135 -1.63 -11.89 4.80
C LEU A 135 -1.74 -13.33 4.34
N VAL A 136 -0.97 -13.71 3.35
CA VAL A 136 -0.77 -15.10 2.94
C VAL A 136 0.68 -15.50 3.21
N ILE A 137 0.87 -16.49 4.05
CA ILE A 137 2.16 -17.17 4.22
C ILE A 137 2.19 -18.34 3.22
N ALA A 138 2.89 -18.14 2.13
CA ALA A 138 3.07 -19.15 1.09
C ALA A 138 4.31 -19.99 1.42
N VAL A 139 4.08 -21.17 2.01
CA VAL A 139 5.16 -22.14 2.30
C VAL A 139 5.51 -22.83 1.00
N ASN A 140 6.53 -22.30 0.34
CA ASN A 140 6.97 -22.70 -1.00
C ASN A 140 8.03 -23.80 -0.95
N LYS A 141 8.21 -24.47 -2.09
CA LYS A 141 9.14 -25.59 -2.29
C LYS A 141 8.84 -26.79 -1.40
N MET A 142 7.55 -27.05 -1.18
CA MET A 142 7.09 -28.22 -0.43
C MET A 142 7.51 -29.56 -1.08
N ASP A 143 7.70 -29.56 -2.41
CA ASP A 143 8.26 -30.65 -3.16
C ASP A 143 9.66 -31.06 -2.67
N LEU A 144 10.49 -30.12 -2.23
CA LEU A 144 11.86 -30.38 -1.76
C LEU A 144 11.92 -30.92 -0.32
N VAL A 145 10.80 -30.91 0.41
CA VAL A 145 10.67 -31.49 1.75
C VAL A 145 9.70 -32.66 1.78
N GLY A 146 9.45 -33.28 0.61
CA GLY A 146 8.58 -34.44 0.47
C GLY A 146 7.13 -34.21 0.87
N TRP A 147 6.63 -32.98 0.73
CA TRP A 147 5.25 -32.57 1.07
C TRP A 147 4.86 -32.84 2.53
N SER A 148 5.85 -32.72 3.42
CA SER A 148 5.70 -33.04 4.84
C SER A 148 4.70 -32.11 5.53
N GLU A 149 3.59 -32.66 6.01
CA GLU A 149 2.62 -31.95 6.86
C GLU A 149 3.27 -31.48 8.17
N ALA A 150 4.12 -32.29 8.77
CA ALA A 150 4.82 -31.94 10.00
C ALA A 150 5.67 -30.68 9.81
N ARG A 151 6.42 -30.57 8.68
CA ARG A 151 7.25 -29.40 8.37
C ARG A 151 6.41 -28.16 8.14
N PHE A 152 5.28 -28.28 7.44
CA PHE A 152 4.33 -27.19 7.24
C PHE A 152 3.78 -26.68 8.58
N ASN A 153 3.35 -27.59 9.46
CA ASN A 153 2.80 -27.25 10.77
C ASN A 153 3.84 -26.63 11.70
N GLU A 154 5.11 -27.05 11.62
CA GLU A 154 6.22 -26.43 12.35
C GLU A 154 6.41 -24.96 11.95
N ILE A 155 6.48 -24.66 10.65
CA ILE A 155 6.61 -23.30 10.12
C ILE A 155 5.37 -22.47 10.53
N ARG A 156 4.18 -23.02 10.43
CA ARG A 156 2.94 -22.37 10.84
C ARG A 156 2.98 -22.01 12.32
N ALA A 157 3.33 -22.94 13.20
CA ALA A 157 3.41 -22.71 14.64
C ALA A 157 4.42 -21.63 15.00
N GLU A 158 5.55 -21.58 14.32
CA GLU A 158 6.57 -20.54 14.54
C GLU A 158 6.04 -19.14 14.16
N PHE A 159 5.31 -19.00 13.04
CA PHE A 159 4.64 -17.75 12.69
C PHE A 159 3.54 -17.38 13.70
N GLU A 160 2.74 -18.34 14.13
CA GLU A 160 1.64 -18.12 15.09
C GLU A 160 2.15 -17.61 16.46
N GLN A 161 3.40 -17.86 16.83
CA GLN A 161 4.05 -17.26 18.01
C GLN A 161 4.44 -15.80 17.80
N PHE A 162 4.74 -15.41 16.56
CA PHE A 162 5.15 -14.05 16.21
C PHE A 162 3.96 -13.12 15.89
N LEU A 163 2.94 -13.63 15.21
CA LEU A 163 1.78 -12.87 14.76
C LEU A 163 1.03 -12.07 15.83
N PRO A 164 0.86 -12.54 17.08
CA PRO A 164 0.17 -11.77 18.13
C PRO A 164 0.84 -10.44 18.48
N ARG A 165 2.11 -10.26 18.13
CA ARG A 165 2.84 -9.00 18.32
C ARG A 165 2.55 -7.99 17.20
N LEU A 166 1.83 -8.40 16.16
CA LEU A 166 1.51 -7.63 14.97
C LEU A 166 0.00 -7.39 14.89
N ASP A 167 -0.38 -6.25 14.33
CA ASP A 167 -1.80 -5.90 14.11
C ASP A 167 -2.28 -6.48 12.75
N ILE A 168 -2.26 -7.81 12.61
CA ILE A 168 -2.75 -8.52 11.43
C ILE A 168 -3.83 -9.50 11.86
N LYS A 169 -5.02 -9.37 11.27
CA LYS A 169 -6.21 -10.15 11.68
C LYS A 169 -6.50 -11.34 10.78
N ASP A 170 -6.18 -11.23 9.50
CA ASP A 170 -6.47 -12.30 8.52
C ASP A 170 -5.16 -12.84 7.95
N VAL A 171 -4.81 -14.06 8.38
CA VAL A 171 -3.60 -14.77 7.93
C VAL A 171 -3.98 -16.14 7.39
N LYS A 172 -3.53 -16.45 6.18
CA LYS A 172 -3.69 -17.76 5.55
C LYS A 172 -2.33 -18.40 5.32
N PHE A 173 -2.22 -19.68 5.67
CA PHE A 173 -1.05 -20.50 5.37
C PHE A 173 -1.38 -21.44 4.21
N ILE A 174 -0.57 -21.41 3.16
CA ILE A 174 -0.78 -22.22 1.95
C ILE A 174 0.50 -22.98 1.62
N PRO A 175 0.51 -24.33 1.70
CA PRO A 175 1.64 -25.14 1.25
C PRO A 175 1.61 -25.20 -0.27
N LEU A 176 2.70 -24.87 -0.97
CA LEU A 176 2.72 -24.86 -2.43
C LEU A 176 4.10 -25.21 -3.01
N SER A 177 4.12 -25.50 -4.29
CA SER A 177 5.31 -25.48 -5.14
C SER A 177 5.06 -24.53 -6.31
N ALA A 178 5.70 -23.35 -6.27
CA ALA A 178 5.61 -22.39 -7.36
C ALA A 178 6.18 -22.93 -8.67
N LEU A 179 7.20 -23.78 -8.59
CA LEU A 179 7.84 -24.39 -9.76
C LEU A 179 6.90 -25.39 -10.44
N ASN A 180 6.28 -26.27 -9.69
CA ASN A 180 5.41 -27.34 -10.20
C ASN A 180 3.95 -26.88 -10.40
N GLY A 181 3.53 -25.77 -9.74
CA GLY A 181 2.17 -25.25 -9.79
C GLY A 181 1.22 -25.84 -8.75
N ASP A 182 1.72 -26.71 -7.86
CA ASP A 182 0.92 -27.34 -6.82
C ASP A 182 0.34 -26.31 -5.83
N ASN A 183 -0.96 -26.35 -5.59
CA ASN A 183 -1.71 -25.41 -4.74
C ASN A 183 -1.60 -23.93 -5.17
N VAL A 184 -1.07 -23.66 -6.35
CA VAL A 184 -1.09 -22.28 -6.90
C VAL A 184 -2.43 -21.99 -7.55
N VAL A 185 -2.81 -22.73 -8.60
CA VAL A 185 -4.10 -22.58 -9.28
C VAL A 185 -4.98 -23.80 -9.02
N THR A 186 -4.43 -24.99 -9.11
CA THR A 186 -5.12 -26.26 -8.87
C THR A 186 -4.68 -26.89 -7.56
N PRO A 187 -5.59 -27.58 -6.84
CA PRO A 187 -5.22 -28.34 -5.65
C PRO A 187 -4.17 -29.40 -5.96
N SER A 188 -3.21 -29.59 -5.07
CA SER A 188 -2.17 -30.62 -5.21
C SER A 188 -2.65 -31.97 -4.71
N ALA A 189 -2.38 -33.03 -5.48
CA ALA A 189 -2.57 -34.39 -5.05
C ALA A 189 -1.56 -34.83 -3.96
N HIS A 190 -0.45 -34.12 -3.83
CA HIS A 190 0.61 -34.38 -2.85
C HIS A 190 0.29 -33.89 -1.44
N THR A 191 -0.73 -33.05 -1.29
CA THR A 191 -1.13 -32.48 0.02
C THR A 191 -2.56 -32.85 0.40
N PRO A 192 -2.92 -34.15 0.50
CA PRO A 192 -4.29 -34.57 0.84
C PRO A 192 -4.72 -34.12 2.26
N TRP A 193 -3.75 -33.79 3.12
CA TRP A 193 -3.94 -33.26 4.47
C TRP A 193 -4.30 -31.76 4.48
N TYR A 194 -4.11 -31.05 3.37
CA TYR A 194 -4.41 -29.63 3.27
C TYR A 194 -5.84 -29.40 2.74
N GLY A 195 -6.76 -29.04 3.60
CA GLY A 195 -8.16 -28.74 3.24
C GLY A 195 -8.45 -27.29 2.89
N GLY A 196 -7.40 -26.43 2.77
CA GLY A 196 -7.55 -25.01 2.46
C GLY A 196 -7.65 -24.70 0.96
N PRO A 197 -7.87 -23.44 0.60
CA PRO A 197 -7.95 -23.00 -0.80
C PRO A 197 -6.57 -23.00 -1.47
N THR A 198 -6.55 -23.12 -2.80
CA THR A 198 -5.35 -22.78 -3.59
C THR A 198 -5.07 -21.29 -3.51
N LEU A 199 -3.85 -20.87 -3.85
CA LEU A 199 -3.49 -19.45 -3.80
C LEU A 199 -4.40 -18.61 -4.68
N LEU A 200 -4.62 -18.98 -5.93
CA LEU A 200 -5.49 -18.22 -6.85
C LEU A 200 -6.94 -18.18 -6.34
N SER A 201 -7.47 -19.31 -5.87
CA SER A 201 -8.82 -19.37 -5.30
C SER A 201 -8.97 -18.41 -4.11
N HIS A 202 -7.97 -18.33 -3.23
CA HIS A 202 -7.97 -17.37 -2.12
C HIS A 202 -7.92 -15.93 -2.64
N LEU A 203 -7.03 -15.61 -3.59
CA LEU A 203 -6.94 -14.28 -4.18
C LEU A 203 -8.25 -13.84 -4.88
N GLU A 204 -8.98 -14.77 -5.49
CA GLU A 204 -10.28 -14.52 -6.11
C GLU A 204 -11.39 -14.23 -5.10
N THR A 205 -11.36 -14.90 -3.95
CA THR A 205 -12.46 -14.92 -2.98
C THR A 205 -12.26 -14.02 -1.77
N VAL A 206 -11.02 -13.63 -1.44
CA VAL A 206 -10.75 -12.75 -0.31
C VAL A 206 -11.59 -11.46 -0.41
N HIS A 207 -12.29 -11.13 0.68
CA HIS A 207 -13.22 -10.01 0.70
C HIS A 207 -12.50 -8.74 1.13
N ILE A 208 -12.34 -7.80 0.20
CA ILE A 208 -11.64 -6.52 0.43
C ILE A 208 -12.59 -5.32 0.52
N ALA A 209 -13.89 -5.49 0.33
CA ALA A 209 -14.84 -4.39 0.40
C ALA A 209 -15.04 -3.87 1.83
N SER A 210 -14.84 -4.74 2.85
CA SER A 210 -14.84 -4.36 4.26
C SER A 210 -13.63 -3.52 4.68
N ASP A 211 -12.58 -3.49 3.86
CA ASP A 211 -11.36 -2.72 4.14
C ASP A 211 -11.50 -1.25 3.72
N TRP A 212 -12.55 -0.92 2.97
CA TRP A 212 -12.83 0.46 2.59
C TRP A 212 -13.30 1.26 3.79
N ASN A 213 -12.65 2.38 4.04
CA ASN A 213 -13.15 3.31 5.03
C ASN A 213 -14.42 4.02 4.49
N LEU A 214 -15.58 3.53 4.89
CA LEU A 214 -16.87 4.13 4.53
C LEU A 214 -17.37 5.14 5.58
N GLN A 215 -16.58 5.40 6.62
CA GLN A 215 -16.84 6.41 7.64
C GLN A 215 -16.06 7.68 7.31
N GLY A 216 -16.60 8.82 7.67
CA GLY A 216 -15.93 10.10 7.51
C GLY A 216 -15.60 10.46 6.07
N PHE A 217 -16.48 11.21 5.41
CA PHE A 217 -16.24 11.63 4.03
C PHE A 217 -14.99 12.50 3.92
N ARG A 218 -14.05 12.09 3.04
CA ARG A 218 -12.79 12.78 2.75
C ARG A 218 -12.54 12.80 1.24
N LEU A 219 -12.48 13.98 0.67
CA LEU A 219 -12.10 14.20 -0.73
C LEU A 219 -10.95 15.20 -0.81
N PRO A 220 -9.70 14.75 -0.85
CA PRO A 220 -8.57 15.62 -1.17
C PRO A 220 -8.72 16.16 -2.60
N VAL A 221 -8.79 17.47 -2.76
CA VAL A 221 -8.96 18.10 -4.07
C VAL A 221 -7.65 18.03 -4.85
N GLN A 222 -7.69 17.31 -5.97
CA GLN A 222 -6.53 17.14 -6.85
C GLN A 222 -6.51 18.13 -8.00
N TRP A 223 -7.68 18.45 -8.52
CA TRP A 223 -7.84 19.31 -9.69
C TRP A 223 -9.12 20.11 -9.62
N VAL A 224 -9.06 21.39 -10.00
CA VAL A 224 -10.24 22.22 -10.21
C VAL A 224 -10.57 22.18 -11.70
N ASN A 225 -11.64 21.51 -12.04
CA ASN A 225 -12.09 21.34 -13.41
C ASN A 225 -12.96 22.51 -13.83
N ARG A 226 -12.43 23.38 -14.68
CA ARG A 226 -13.14 24.51 -15.26
C ARG A 226 -12.85 24.54 -16.77
N PRO A 227 -13.73 23.99 -17.60
CA PRO A 227 -13.52 23.93 -19.03
C PRO A 227 -13.36 25.35 -19.63
N ASN A 228 -12.30 25.58 -20.39
CA ASN A 228 -12.09 26.80 -21.13
C ASN A 228 -12.81 26.70 -22.47
N GLN A 229 -13.69 27.65 -22.79
CA GLN A 229 -14.45 27.72 -24.05
C GLN A 229 -15.17 26.39 -24.38
N PRO A 230 -16.05 25.89 -23.52
CA PRO A 230 -16.75 24.65 -23.79
C PRO A 230 -17.68 24.83 -24.99
N THR A 231 -17.71 23.86 -25.89
CA THR A 231 -18.66 23.80 -27.00
C THR A 231 -20.09 23.50 -26.52
N ASP A 232 -20.22 22.86 -25.34
CA ASP A 232 -21.49 22.59 -24.69
C ASP A 232 -21.84 23.73 -23.74
N ALA A 233 -22.98 24.40 -24.03
CA ALA A 233 -23.46 25.52 -23.22
C ALA A 233 -23.68 25.19 -21.74
N ARG A 234 -23.95 23.92 -21.41
CA ARG A 234 -24.11 23.45 -20.03
C ARG A 234 -22.80 23.51 -19.21
N LEU A 235 -21.68 23.62 -19.88
CA LEU A 235 -20.34 23.68 -19.26
C LEU A 235 -19.79 25.10 -19.15
N HIS A 236 -20.51 26.14 -19.60
CA HIS A 236 -20.01 27.52 -19.54
C HIS A 236 -19.63 27.98 -18.13
N ASP A 237 -20.47 27.64 -17.14
CA ASP A 237 -20.27 27.99 -15.73
C ASP A 237 -19.86 26.76 -14.88
N PHE A 238 -19.43 25.67 -15.53
CA PHE A 238 -19.06 24.47 -14.82
C PHE A 238 -17.78 24.69 -14.01
N ARG A 239 -17.87 24.46 -12.70
CA ARG A 239 -16.73 24.41 -11.78
C ARG A 239 -16.83 23.16 -10.92
N GLY A 240 -15.99 22.18 -11.20
CA GLY A 240 -15.97 20.91 -10.50
C GLY A 240 -14.64 20.69 -9.77
N PHE A 241 -14.71 20.02 -8.63
CA PHE A 241 -13.56 19.68 -7.78
C PHE A 241 -13.29 18.19 -7.88
N SER A 242 -12.24 17.83 -8.60
CA SER A 242 -11.92 16.43 -8.91
C SER A 242 -10.93 15.87 -7.90
N GLY A 243 -11.16 14.62 -7.49
CA GLY A 243 -10.29 13.87 -6.60
C GLY A 243 -10.74 12.43 -6.44
N GLN A 244 -9.93 11.65 -5.74
CA GLN A 244 -10.32 10.32 -5.28
C GLN A 244 -10.87 10.41 -3.88
N ILE A 245 -12.03 9.82 -3.63
CA ILE A 245 -12.60 9.73 -2.29
C ILE A 245 -11.65 8.89 -1.42
N ALA A 246 -11.10 9.51 -0.38
CA ALA A 246 -10.17 8.87 0.54
C ALA A 246 -10.88 8.21 1.73
N GLY A 247 -12.13 8.55 1.98
CA GLY A 247 -12.98 7.95 3.01
C GLY A 247 -14.44 8.36 2.84
N GLY A 248 -15.35 7.55 3.38
CA GLY A 248 -16.76 7.84 3.47
C GLY A 248 -17.56 7.69 2.18
N ILE A 249 -18.76 8.20 2.27
CA ILE A 249 -19.79 8.23 1.21
C ILE A 249 -20.22 9.68 1.06
N VAL A 250 -20.53 10.11 -0.16
CA VAL A 250 -21.07 11.42 -0.47
C VAL A 250 -22.31 11.30 -1.35
N ARG A 251 -23.32 12.14 -1.08
CA ARG A 251 -24.60 12.18 -1.80
C ARG A 251 -24.90 13.57 -2.33
N THR A 252 -25.60 13.63 -3.44
CA THR A 252 -26.18 14.89 -3.93
C THR A 252 -27.13 15.48 -2.85
N GLY A 253 -27.02 16.78 -2.60
CA GLY A 253 -27.77 17.47 -1.54
C GLY A 253 -27.12 17.41 -0.15
N GLN A 254 -26.04 16.62 0.04
CA GLN A 254 -25.35 16.53 1.32
C GLN A 254 -24.60 17.83 1.64
N LYS A 255 -24.64 18.24 2.92
CA LYS A 255 -23.78 19.31 3.44
C LYS A 255 -22.34 18.83 3.50
N VAL A 256 -21.40 19.67 3.09
CA VAL A 256 -19.96 19.44 3.13
C VAL A 256 -19.24 20.68 3.62
N MET A 257 -18.04 20.50 4.12
CA MET A 257 -17.15 21.57 4.58
C MET A 257 -15.85 21.54 3.80
N VAL A 258 -15.31 22.68 3.45
CA VAL A 258 -14.01 22.84 2.78
C VAL A 258 -12.97 23.20 3.82
N LEU A 259 -11.91 22.41 3.93
CA LEU A 259 -10.78 22.71 4.81
C LEU A 259 -9.56 23.16 3.98
N PRO A 260 -8.76 24.13 4.48
CA PRO A 260 -8.77 24.66 5.85
C PRO A 260 -9.73 25.83 6.10
N SER A 261 -10.47 26.34 5.09
CA SER A 261 -11.30 27.56 5.23
C SER A 261 -12.48 27.40 6.20
N GLY A 262 -12.95 26.18 6.47
CA GLY A 262 -14.12 25.91 7.32
C GLY A 262 -15.47 26.27 6.66
N ILE A 263 -15.46 26.68 5.39
CA ILE A 263 -16.69 27.10 4.68
C ILE A 263 -17.57 25.89 4.41
N THR A 264 -18.82 25.96 4.82
CA THR A 264 -19.82 24.92 4.58
C THR A 264 -20.65 25.25 3.33
N THR A 265 -20.95 24.22 2.56
CA THR A 265 -21.78 24.29 1.36
C THR A 265 -22.52 22.96 1.16
N THR A 266 -23.17 22.81 0.02
CA THR A 266 -23.95 21.61 -0.34
C THR A 266 -23.44 21.02 -1.66
N VAL A 267 -23.42 19.71 -1.78
CA VAL A 267 -23.11 19.02 -3.03
C VAL A 267 -24.25 19.21 -4.00
N LYS A 268 -23.99 19.86 -5.15
CA LYS A 268 -24.97 20.06 -6.20
C LYS A 268 -25.03 18.85 -7.13
N GLU A 269 -23.88 18.40 -7.60
CA GLU A 269 -23.76 17.26 -8.53
C GLU A 269 -22.52 16.44 -8.24
N ILE A 270 -22.56 15.16 -8.58
CA ILE A 270 -21.44 14.22 -8.52
C ILE A 270 -21.26 13.61 -9.90
N HIS A 271 -20.08 13.74 -10.48
CA HIS A 271 -19.76 13.18 -11.79
C HIS A 271 -18.67 12.11 -11.65
N THR A 272 -18.87 10.99 -12.35
CA THR A 272 -17.88 9.93 -12.57
C THR A 272 -17.48 9.92 -14.04
N TYR A 273 -16.59 9.01 -14.44
CA TYR A 273 -16.26 8.79 -15.85
C TYR A 273 -17.51 8.40 -16.68
N ASP A 274 -18.41 7.62 -16.08
CA ASP A 274 -19.60 7.09 -16.75
C ASP A 274 -20.78 8.09 -16.72
N GLY A 275 -20.61 9.27 -16.12
CA GLY A 275 -21.62 10.31 -16.05
C GLY A 275 -22.00 10.71 -14.62
N PRO A 276 -23.12 11.47 -14.46
CA PRO A 276 -23.58 11.93 -13.16
C PRO A 276 -24.19 10.78 -12.35
N VAL A 277 -23.95 10.83 -11.02
CA VAL A 277 -24.49 9.86 -10.06
C VAL A 277 -25.07 10.59 -8.85
N SER A 278 -26.00 9.96 -8.14
CA SER A 278 -26.58 10.51 -6.90
C SER A 278 -25.74 10.23 -5.66
N GLU A 279 -24.90 9.20 -5.71
CA GLU A 279 -24.05 8.77 -4.60
C GLU A 279 -22.70 8.28 -5.11
N ALA A 280 -21.64 8.53 -4.36
CA ALA A 280 -20.33 7.97 -4.58
C ALA A 280 -19.65 7.65 -3.25
N PHE A 281 -18.68 6.69 -3.25
CA PHE A 281 -18.04 6.18 -2.05
C PHE A 281 -16.54 5.89 -2.28
N CYS A 282 -15.81 5.76 -1.19
CA CYS A 282 -14.39 5.37 -1.21
C CYS A 282 -14.20 4.00 -1.88
N PRO A 283 -13.26 3.84 -2.82
CA PRO A 283 -12.25 4.78 -3.30
C PRO A 283 -12.52 5.34 -4.72
N GLN A 284 -13.75 5.69 -5.04
CA GLN A 284 -14.10 6.19 -6.37
C GLN A 284 -13.43 7.53 -6.68
N SER A 285 -13.04 7.72 -7.94
CA SER A 285 -12.60 9.01 -8.48
C SER A 285 -13.80 9.76 -9.00
N ILE A 286 -14.01 10.99 -8.51
CA ILE A 286 -15.18 11.81 -8.81
C ILE A 286 -14.81 13.25 -9.08
N THR A 287 -15.78 13.99 -9.63
CA THR A 287 -15.80 15.44 -9.68
C THR A 287 -17.04 15.92 -8.95
N LEU A 288 -16.86 16.70 -7.87
CA LEU A 288 -17.95 17.35 -7.15
C LEU A 288 -18.22 18.73 -7.70
N VAL A 289 -19.48 19.06 -7.91
CA VAL A 289 -19.97 20.43 -8.13
C VAL A 289 -20.63 20.89 -6.85
N LEU A 290 -20.26 22.07 -6.35
CA LEU A 290 -20.81 22.66 -5.14
C LEU A 290 -21.93 23.65 -5.48
N ALA A 291 -22.90 23.80 -4.57
CA ALA A 291 -24.07 24.66 -4.80
C ALA A 291 -23.73 26.16 -4.75
N HIS A 292 -22.70 26.52 -3.95
CA HIS A 292 -22.24 27.90 -3.83
C HIS A 292 -20.83 28.04 -4.41
N ASP A 293 -20.49 29.22 -4.87
CA ASP A 293 -19.15 29.54 -5.33
C ASP A 293 -18.23 29.70 -4.09
N VAL A 294 -17.39 28.69 -3.87
CA VAL A 294 -16.46 28.62 -2.75
C VAL A 294 -15.05 28.57 -3.28
N ASP A 295 -14.13 29.29 -2.66
CA ASP A 295 -12.73 29.19 -3.02
C ASP A 295 -12.14 27.86 -2.58
N VAL A 296 -11.91 26.98 -3.55
CA VAL A 296 -11.33 25.64 -3.37
C VAL A 296 -10.25 25.43 -4.41
N SER A 297 -9.10 24.99 -3.95
CA SER A 297 -7.94 24.72 -4.80
C SER A 297 -7.33 23.34 -4.51
N ARG A 298 -6.38 22.92 -5.37
CA ARG A 298 -5.58 21.72 -5.11
C ARG A 298 -4.91 21.83 -3.74
N GLY A 299 -5.00 20.78 -2.94
CA GLY A 299 -4.46 20.71 -1.58
C GLY A 299 -5.50 20.95 -0.50
N ASN A 300 -6.66 21.53 -0.82
CA ASN A 300 -7.80 21.57 0.09
C ASN A 300 -8.44 20.19 0.22
N MET A 301 -9.23 20.01 1.26
CA MET A 301 -9.99 18.79 1.51
C MET A 301 -11.46 19.11 1.71
N ILE A 302 -12.34 18.43 0.98
CA ILE A 302 -13.79 18.51 1.19
C ILE A 302 -14.19 17.34 2.08
N ILE A 303 -14.90 17.64 3.17
CA ILE A 303 -15.22 16.68 4.23
C ILE A 303 -16.71 16.71 4.58
N GLY A 304 -17.18 15.66 5.28
CA GLY A 304 -18.45 15.71 6.00
C GLY A 304 -18.31 16.62 7.25
N PRO A 305 -19.30 17.48 7.56
CA PRO A 305 -19.18 18.43 8.66
C PRO A 305 -19.26 17.79 10.04
N ASP A 306 -19.78 16.57 10.15
CA ASP A 306 -20.05 15.89 11.42
C ASP A 306 -18.85 15.04 11.91
N ASP A 307 -17.82 14.87 11.07
CA ASP A 307 -16.63 14.06 11.36
C ASP A 307 -15.38 14.80 10.89
N LEU A 308 -14.83 15.61 11.80
CA LEU A 308 -13.69 16.48 11.50
C LEU A 308 -12.38 15.71 11.60
N PRO A 309 -11.52 15.76 10.57
CA PRO A 309 -10.14 15.32 10.68
C PRO A 309 -9.34 16.25 11.60
N GLY A 310 -8.19 15.78 12.06
CA GLY A 310 -7.26 16.66 12.78
C GLY A 310 -6.66 17.72 11.86
N ALA A 311 -6.30 18.86 12.45
CA ALA A 311 -5.54 19.91 11.79
C ALA A 311 -4.40 20.36 12.71
N SER A 312 -3.14 20.22 12.28
CA SER A 312 -1.97 20.57 13.09
C SER A 312 -0.75 20.90 12.23
N ASN A 313 0.11 21.77 12.78
CA ASN A 313 1.47 21.98 12.28
C ASN A 313 2.48 21.05 12.96
N ASP A 314 2.18 20.61 14.19
CA ASP A 314 3.06 19.71 14.94
C ASP A 314 2.54 18.30 14.78
N LEU A 315 3.35 17.46 14.13
CA LEU A 315 2.97 16.12 13.72
C LEU A 315 3.87 15.09 14.42
N HIS A 316 3.28 13.95 14.75
CA HIS A 316 3.97 12.78 15.26
C HIS A 316 3.73 11.62 14.27
N ALA A 317 4.78 10.94 13.86
CA ALA A 317 4.68 9.92 12.82
C ALA A 317 5.72 8.82 12.95
N LYS A 318 5.34 7.61 12.54
CA LYS A 318 6.30 6.58 12.15
C LYS A 318 6.81 6.87 10.76
N VAL A 319 8.10 6.66 10.54
CA VAL A 319 8.71 6.81 9.21
C VAL A 319 9.60 5.63 8.88
N CYS A 320 9.60 5.25 7.61
CA CYS A 320 10.65 4.43 7.02
C CYS A 320 11.62 5.38 6.32
N TRP A 321 12.88 5.39 6.76
CA TRP A 321 13.91 6.23 6.16
C TRP A 321 14.51 5.56 4.92
N MET A 322 14.51 6.26 3.79
CA MET A 322 14.83 5.70 2.48
C MET A 322 16.11 6.29 1.85
N HIS A 323 16.77 7.23 2.55
CA HIS A 323 17.92 7.93 2.02
C HIS A 323 19.24 7.35 2.55
N PRO A 324 20.31 7.24 1.73
CA PRO A 324 21.60 6.72 2.17
C PRO A 324 22.25 7.51 3.30
N LYS A 325 22.07 8.85 3.31
CA LYS A 325 22.51 9.68 4.44
C LYS A 325 21.52 9.55 5.58
N ALA A 326 22.03 9.33 6.79
CA ALA A 326 21.19 9.24 7.98
C ALA A 326 20.35 10.51 8.19
N LEU A 327 19.14 10.30 8.70
CA LEU A 327 18.25 11.39 9.10
C LEU A 327 18.87 12.13 10.27
N GLN A 328 18.91 13.47 10.15
CA GLN A 328 19.36 14.36 11.21
C GLN A 328 18.26 15.38 11.51
N PRO A 329 17.99 15.65 12.79
CA PRO A 329 17.07 16.72 13.20
C PRO A 329 17.47 18.09 12.63
N GLY A 330 16.50 18.98 12.42
CA GLY A 330 16.70 20.34 11.94
C GLY A 330 16.71 20.52 10.41
N LYS A 331 16.91 19.45 9.65
CA LYS A 331 16.87 19.53 8.18
C LYS A 331 15.45 19.75 7.67
N LYS A 332 15.29 20.62 6.67
CA LYS A 332 14.00 20.91 6.01
C LYS A 332 13.79 20.03 4.79
N TYR A 333 12.55 19.60 4.60
CA TYR A 333 12.08 18.77 3.50
C TYR A 333 10.78 19.34 2.93
N TRP A 334 10.43 18.97 1.70
CA TRP A 334 9.03 19.03 1.27
C TRP A 334 8.30 17.82 1.85
N LEU A 335 7.18 18.07 2.50
CA LEU A 335 6.24 17.03 2.92
C LEU A 335 5.07 17.05 1.95
N LYS A 336 4.83 15.93 1.28
CA LYS A 336 3.66 15.73 0.42
C LYS A 336 2.69 14.80 1.11
N HIS A 337 1.52 15.34 1.41
CA HIS A 337 0.40 14.64 2.02
C HIS A 337 -0.82 14.75 1.11
N THR A 338 -1.37 13.62 0.70
CA THR A 338 -2.44 13.59 -0.30
C THR A 338 -2.12 14.49 -1.51
N THR A 339 -2.88 15.56 -1.73
CA THR A 339 -2.69 16.54 -2.80
C THR A 339 -1.97 17.82 -2.36
N HIS A 340 -1.69 17.95 -1.06
CA HIS A 340 -1.05 19.11 -0.44
C HIS A 340 0.46 18.91 -0.27
N THR A 341 1.25 19.97 -0.52
CA THR A 341 2.69 19.96 -0.34
C THR A 341 3.11 21.16 0.50
N VAL A 342 3.83 20.92 1.60
CA VAL A 342 4.29 21.94 2.54
C VAL A 342 5.75 21.73 2.89
N GLN A 343 6.41 22.77 3.39
CA GLN A 343 7.72 22.60 4.04
C GLN A 343 7.55 21.98 5.41
N ALA A 344 8.43 21.05 5.75
CA ALA A 344 8.49 20.41 7.05
C ALA A 344 9.92 20.35 7.58
N ALA A 345 10.09 20.53 8.87
CA ALA A 345 11.35 20.30 9.56
C ALA A 345 11.16 19.18 10.58
N ILE A 346 12.07 18.20 10.59
CA ILE A 346 12.08 17.18 11.62
C ILE A 346 12.68 17.77 12.87
N THR A 347 11.90 17.82 13.94
CA THR A 347 12.33 18.43 15.23
C THR A 347 13.01 17.42 16.13
N GLU A 348 12.60 16.16 16.07
CA GLU A 348 13.09 15.11 16.95
C GLU A 348 12.98 13.73 16.28
N VAL A 349 13.94 12.85 16.54
CA VAL A 349 13.84 11.42 16.35
C VAL A 349 13.69 10.79 17.74
N THR A 350 12.50 10.28 18.04
CA THR A 350 12.17 9.79 19.37
C THR A 350 12.83 8.45 19.67
N HIS A 351 12.68 7.50 18.75
CA HIS A 351 13.29 6.17 18.85
C HIS A 351 13.31 5.47 17.49
N ARG A 352 14.15 4.45 17.39
CA ARG A 352 14.15 3.49 16.28
C ARG A 352 13.33 2.27 16.68
N ILE A 353 12.70 1.63 15.72
CA ILE A 353 12.00 0.35 15.91
C ILE A 353 12.87 -0.75 15.32
N ASN A 354 13.28 -1.70 16.16
CA ASN A 354 13.90 -2.92 15.69
C ASN A 354 12.83 -3.81 15.06
N ILE A 355 12.92 -4.02 13.75
CA ILE A 355 11.86 -4.74 13.01
C ILE A 355 11.83 -6.22 13.36
N THR A 356 12.94 -6.79 13.81
CA THR A 356 13.03 -8.21 14.16
C THR A 356 12.45 -8.49 15.55
N SER A 357 12.79 -7.66 16.56
CA SER A 357 12.28 -7.79 17.93
C SER A 357 11.01 -7.00 18.19
N LEU A 358 10.68 -5.99 17.33
CA LEU A 358 9.62 -4.99 17.47
C LEU A 358 9.81 -4.07 18.69
N GLU A 359 11.00 -4.02 19.25
CA GLU A 359 11.36 -3.19 20.39
C GLU A 359 11.75 -1.79 19.96
N GLN A 360 11.53 -0.84 20.86
CA GLN A 360 11.95 0.54 20.70
C GLN A 360 13.40 0.68 21.18
N GLU A 361 14.25 1.23 20.33
CA GLU A 361 15.67 1.46 20.62
C GLU A 361 15.98 2.95 20.57
N PRO A 362 16.90 3.46 21.43
CA PRO A 362 17.35 4.85 21.32
C PRO A 362 17.90 5.15 19.91
N ALA A 363 17.52 6.29 19.33
CA ALA A 363 17.95 6.73 18.00
C ALA A 363 18.91 7.93 18.07
N ALA A 364 19.88 7.89 18.95
CA ALA A 364 20.83 9.00 19.20
C ALA A 364 21.61 9.44 17.93
N ALA A 365 21.84 8.54 16.99
CA ALA A 365 22.51 8.83 15.71
C ALA A 365 21.54 9.18 14.56
N GLY A 366 20.23 9.30 14.83
CA GLY A 366 19.20 9.44 13.81
C GLY A 366 18.76 8.09 13.20
N LEU A 367 18.13 8.12 12.02
CA LEU A 367 17.71 6.91 11.30
C LEU A 367 18.61 6.70 10.09
N ALA A 368 19.16 5.50 9.96
CA ALA A 368 19.92 5.07 8.80
C ALA A 368 18.98 4.57 7.68
N LEU A 369 19.56 4.30 6.50
CA LEU A 369 18.81 3.71 5.38
C LEU A 369 18.08 2.44 5.81
N ASN A 370 16.79 2.38 5.49
CA ASN A 370 15.87 1.29 5.82
C ASN A 370 15.49 1.16 7.31
N ASP A 371 15.94 2.08 8.15
CA ASP A 371 15.44 2.13 9.52
C ASP A 371 13.98 2.60 9.55
N ILE A 372 13.26 2.06 10.51
CA ILE A 372 11.93 2.53 10.89
C ILE A 372 12.03 3.16 12.26
N GLY A 373 11.44 4.33 12.43
CA GLY A 373 11.46 5.04 13.70
C GLY A 373 10.32 6.00 13.86
N GLU A 374 10.24 6.56 15.03
CA GLU A 374 9.26 7.59 15.40
C GLU A 374 9.92 8.95 15.35
N ILE A 375 9.24 9.91 14.70
CA ILE A 375 9.71 11.28 14.58
C ILE A 375 8.63 12.28 14.98
N ARG A 376 9.08 13.45 15.41
CA ARG A 376 8.27 14.66 15.46
C ARG A 376 8.72 15.61 14.38
N LEU A 377 7.75 16.23 13.73
CA LEU A 377 8.02 17.20 12.67
C LEU A 377 7.05 18.39 12.76
N ARG A 378 7.51 19.53 12.29
CA ARG A 378 6.73 20.75 12.22
C ARG A 378 6.63 21.23 10.78
N THR A 379 5.40 21.57 10.37
CA THR A 379 5.08 22.02 9.01
C THR A 379 4.89 23.54 8.97
N SER A 380 5.13 24.13 7.79
CA SER A 380 4.98 25.58 7.57
C SER A 380 3.52 26.04 7.56
N SER A 381 2.58 25.14 7.31
CA SER A 381 1.14 25.36 7.40
C SER A 381 0.45 24.11 7.94
N PRO A 382 -0.73 24.24 8.57
CA PRO A 382 -1.43 23.08 9.11
C PRO A 382 -1.74 22.03 8.05
N LEU A 383 -1.54 20.75 8.40
CA LEU A 383 -2.07 19.63 7.63
C LEU A 383 -3.42 19.23 8.20
N VAL A 384 -4.33 18.89 7.28
CA VAL A 384 -5.62 18.28 7.60
C VAL A 384 -5.48 16.79 7.35
N PHE A 385 -5.53 15.96 8.41
CA PHE A 385 -5.21 14.55 8.33
C PHE A 385 -6.00 13.69 9.31
N ASP A 386 -6.10 12.41 9.02
CA ASP A 386 -6.54 11.38 9.95
C ASP A 386 -5.33 10.59 10.43
N GLY A 387 -5.44 9.88 11.56
CA GLY A 387 -4.41 8.91 11.94
C GLY A 387 -4.34 7.76 10.93
N TYR A 388 -3.13 7.31 10.60
CA TYR A 388 -2.91 6.23 9.61
C TYR A 388 -3.68 4.95 9.95
N ALA A 389 -3.89 4.69 11.23
CA ALA A 389 -4.68 3.57 11.71
C ALA A 389 -6.15 3.63 11.29
N LEU A 390 -6.70 4.83 11.18
CA LEU A 390 -8.10 5.08 10.79
C LEU A 390 -8.24 5.18 9.27
N ASN A 391 -7.31 5.90 8.64
CA ASN A 391 -7.35 6.12 7.19
C ASN A 391 -5.93 6.15 6.60
N ARG A 392 -5.56 5.10 5.85
CA ARG A 392 -4.22 4.97 5.24
C ARG A 392 -3.92 6.08 4.23
N LEU A 393 -4.93 6.59 3.51
CA LEU A 393 -4.74 7.62 2.47
C LEU A 393 -4.49 8.99 3.08
N THR A 394 -5.33 9.40 4.04
CA THR A 394 -5.22 10.71 4.71
C THR A 394 -4.28 10.68 5.91
N GLY A 395 -3.76 9.52 6.30
CA GLY A 395 -2.79 9.34 7.38
C GLY A 395 -1.36 9.12 6.91
N SER A 396 -1.09 9.13 5.58
CA SER A 396 0.23 8.90 5.04
C SER A 396 0.84 10.15 4.39
N PHE A 397 2.16 10.24 4.39
CA PHE A 397 2.90 11.28 3.69
C PHE A 397 4.25 10.76 3.19
N ILE A 398 4.88 11.52 2.31
CA ILE A 398 6.27 11.33 1.93
C ILE A 398 7.08 12.59 2.22
N LEU A 399 8.36 12.40 2.60
CA LEU A 399 9.34 13.48 2.66
C LEU A 399 10.19 13.47 1.40
N ILE A 400 10.39 14.66 0.85
CA ILE A 400 11.13 14.88 -0.41
C ILE A 400 12.25 15.85 -0.13
N GLU A 401 13.48 15.51 -0.53
CA GLU A 401 14.63 16.38 -0.41
C GLU A 401 14.53 17.56 -1.39
N GLN A 402 14.73 18.78 -0.88
CA GLN A 402 14.49 20.00 -1.67
C GLN A 402 15.42 20.18 -2.88
N GLY A 403 16.66 19.71 -2.77
CA GLY A 403 17.65 19.88 -3.84
C GLY A 403 17.59 18.83 -4.94
N THR A 404 17.39 17.57 -4.57
CA THR A 404 17.43 16.42 -5.48
C THR A 404 16.05 15.96 -5.93
N HIS A 405 14.99 16.39 -5.24
CA HIS A 405 13.62 15.92 -5.39
C HIS A 405 13.46 14.41 -5.11
N ALA A 406 14.45 13.78 -4.47
CA ALA A 406 14.39 12.37 -4.07
C ALA A 406 13.41 12.19 -2.90
N THR A 407 12.59 11.15 -2.94
CA THR A 407 11.82 10.71 -1.78
C THR A 407 12.76 10.10 -0.75
N VAL A 408 12.81 10.70 0.44
CA VAL A 408 13.74 10.32 1.52
C VAL A 408 13.07 9.56 2.65
N ALA A 409 11.75 9.65 2.78
CA ALA A 409 10.99 8.88 3.76
C ALA A 409 9.54 8.68 3.32
N ALA A 410 8.94 7.58 3.76
CA ALA A 410 7.50 7.39 3.82
C ALA A 410 7.06 7.42 5.28
N GLY A 411 5.97 8.14 5.57
CA GLY A 411 5.51 8.39 6.93
C GLY A 411 4.05 8.01 7.14
N MET A 412 3.75 7.61 8.37
CA MET A 412 2.43 7.21 8.86
C MET A 412 2.12 8.06 10.09
N LEU A 413 1.13 8.94 9.95
CA LEU A 413 0.72 9.88 10.99
C LEU A 413 0.03 9.16 12.15
N HIS A 414 0.41 9.51 13.36
CA HIS A 414 -0.38 9.17 14.54
C HIS A 414 -1.70 9.95 14.54
N PRO A 415 -2.72 9.48 15.27
CA PRO A 415 -3.95 10.24 15.44
C PRO A 415 -3.61 11.66 15.93
N PRO A 416 -4.35 12.68 15.45
CA PRO A 416 -4.22 14.01 16.03
C PRO A 416 -4.49 13.93 17.53
N ARG A 417 -3.70 14.62 18.33
CA ARG A 417 -4.05 14.82 19.74
C ARG A 417 -5.39 15.55 19.76
N GLU A 418 -6.30 15.16 20.63
CA GLU A 418 -7.63 15.78 20.74
C GLU A 418 -7.49 17.30 20.64
N LEU A 419 -8.09 17.87 19.60
CA LEU A 419 -8.22 19.30 19.48
C LEU A 419 -9.16 19.70 20.60
N VAL A 420 -8.65 20.40 21.62
CA VAL A 420 -9.47 21.21 22.51
C VAL A 420 -10.28 22.10 21.56
N ARG A 421 -11.60 21.93 21.52
CA ARG A 421 -12.47 22.79 20.71
C ARG A 421 -12.18 24.23 21.11
N PRO A 422 -12.14 25.18 20.16
CA PRO A 422 -11.93 26.60 20.51
C PRO A 422 -12.93 27.12 21.56
N GLU A 423 -14.06 26.46 21.73
CA GLU A 423 -15.09 26.76 22.73
C GLU A 423 -14.68 26.38 24.16
N ASP A 424 -13.70 25.48 24.34
CA ASP A 424 -13.19 25.06 25.66
C ASP A 424 -11.90 25.81 26.08
N ALA A 425 -11.40 26.71 25.25
CA ALA A 425 -10.34 27.63 25.64
C ALA A 425 -10.96 28.78 26.42
N ASP A 426 -11.10 28.58 27.74
CA ASP A 426 -11.38 29.69 28.65
C ASP A 426 -10.36 30.80 28.37
N PHE A 427 -10.86 31.92 27.85
CA PHE A 427 -10.13 33.16 27.77
C PHE A 427 -9.85 33.63 29.21
N VAL A 428 -8.71 33.20 29.78
CA VAL A 428 -8.15 33.86 30.92
C VAL A 428 -7.47 35.12 30.39
N ILE A 429 -8.11 36.26 30.66
CA ILE A 429 -7.61 37.61 30.39
C ILE A 429 -6.38 37.87 31.29
#